data_666dbbe2057e944d40b61f7de6132b42
#
_entry.id   666dbbe2057e944d40b61f7de6132b42
#
_cell.length_a   1.000
_cell.length_b   1.000
_cell.length_c   1.000
_cell.angle_alpha   90.00
_cell.angle_beta   90.00
_cell.angle_gamma   90.00
#
_symmetry.space_group_name_H-M   'P 1'
#
loop_
_entity.id
_entity.type
_entity.pdbx_description
1 polymer ?
#
loop_
_entity_poly.entity_id
_entity_poly.type
_entity_poly.pdbx_seq_one_letter_code
_entity_poly.pdbx_strand_id
1 'polypeptide(L)'
;MKNNQFMVIKNNNHSKKVKISIKTAEELAHMDFPDREWLIKDLWREREHMMIYSPTGMGKSWFAWSIATAITGGGVIKEGLWENEKLEKVLLIDGEMDMEDLKERQELSIKATDADQESVYKNLQIISRQDQMMNLGFLNLGNKESQKSLINYVENEGIRVVILDNFSTLVDMPDENSASCMQPFQDFLLNMKQRE
;
A
#
# COMPACT_ATOMS: atom_id res chain seq x y z
N MET A 1 -13.66 8.51 35.69
CA MET A 1 -13.45 9.58 34.69
C MET A 1 -11.95 9.58 34.34
N LYS A 2 -11.57 9.06 33.16
CA LYS A 2 -10.15 9.01 32.75
C LYS A 2 -9.73 10.40 32.29
N ASN A 3 -8.83 11.06 33.02
CA ASN A 3 -8.21 12.32 32.61
C ASN A 3 -7.27 12.04 31.42
N ASN A 4 -7.77 12.22 30.21
CA ASN A 4 -6.90 12.28 29.04
C ASN A 4 -6.01 13.54 29.17
N GLN A 5 -4.74 13.36 29.52
CA GLN A 5 -3.79 14.46 29.52
C GLN A 5 -3.45 14.83 28.07
N PHE A 6 -3.83 16.05 27.69
CA PHE A 6 -3.45 16.61 26.40
C PHE A 6 -2.48 17.75 26.58
N MET A 7 -1.35 17.69 25.90
CA MET A 7 -0.41 18.80 25.81
C MET A 7 -0.74 19.67 24.59
N VAL A 8 -0.88 20.99 24.80
CA VAL A 8 -1.09 21.94 23.72
C VAL A 8 0.23 22.64 23.44
N ILE A 9 0.83 22.37 22.29
CA ILE A 9 2.04 23.07 21.83
C ILE A 9 1.58 24.27 20.98
N LYS A 10 2.00 25.48 21.38
CA LYS A 10 1.83 26.70 20.56
C LYS A 10 2.97 26.74 19.55
N ASN A 11 2.68 26.59 18.29
CA ASN A 11 3.64 26.80 17.22
C ASN A 11 3.63 28.27 16.80
N ASN A 12 4.76 28.97 16.88
CA ASN A 12 4.85 30.42 16.70
C ASN A 12 4.54 30.93 15.28
N ASN A 13 4.29 30.05 14.31
CA ASN A 13 4.16 30.44 12.90
C ASN A 13 2.84 30.10 12.20
N HIS A 14 1.80 29.66 12.85
CA HIS A 14 0.42 29.67 12.36
C HIS A 14 -0.45 28.99 13.42
N SER A 15 -1.60 29.58 13.74
CA SER A 15 -2.50 29.30 14.85
C SER A 15 -3.20 27.92 14.86
N LYS A 16 -2.54 26.85 14.50
CA LYS A 16 -3.06 25.49 14.73
C LYS A 16 -2.56 24.99 16.09
N LYS A 17 -3.46 24.92 17.05
CA LYS A 17 -3.21 24.22 18.31
C LYS A 17 -3.05 22.72 18.01
N VAL A 18 -1.86 22.19 18.23
CA VAL A 18 -1.61 20.75 18.13
C VAL A 18 -2.02 20.12 19.45
N LYS A 19 -2.96 19.19 19.40
CA LYS A 19 -3.42 18.42 20.56
C LYS A 19 -2.71 17.09 20.55
N ILE A 20 -1.81 16.87 21.49
CA ILE A 20 -1.04 15.64 21.63
C ILE A 20 -1.65 14.80 22.74
N SER A 21 -2.00 13.54 22.43
CA SER A 21 -2.39 12.54 23.41
C SER A 21 -1.13 11.89 23.99
N ILE A 22 -1.02 11.93 25.30
CA ILE A 22 0.13 11.34 26.04
C ILE A 22 -0.38 10.13 26.80
N LYS A 23 0.36 9.03 26.74
CA LYS A 23 0.11 7.80 27.52
C LYS A 23 1.34 7.50 28.36
N THR A 24 1.12 7.05 29.58
CA THR A 24 2.17 6.45 30.38
C THR A 24 2.48 5.02 29.91
N ALA A 25 3.63 4.47 30.30
CA ALA A 25 3.95 3.08 30.03
C ALA A 25 2.95 2.11 30.68
N GLU A 26 2.45 2.45 31.87
CA GLU A 26 1.42 1.68 32.58
C GLU A 26 0.08 1.69 31.82
N GLU A 27 -0.37 2.87 31.35
CA GLU A 27 -1.58 2.97 30.51
C GLU A 27 -1.45 2.16 29.24
N LEU A 28 -0.29 2.21 28.57
CA LEU A 28 -0.02 1.44 27.36
C LEU A 28 -0.05 -0.08 27.63
N ALA A 29 0.54 -0.53 28.73
CA ALA A 29 0.57 -1.95 29.11
C ALA A 29 -0.84 -2.54 29.37
N HIS A 30 -1.80 -1.69 29.75
CA HIS A 30 -3.19 -2.09 30.02
C HIS A 30 -4.15 -1.80 28.88
N MET A 31 -3.63 -1.39 27.71
CA MET A 31 -4.46 -1.20 26.51
C MET A 31 -4.62 -2.53 25.78
N ASP A 32 -5.86 -2.88 25.51
CA ASP A 32 -6.17 -3.99 24.62
C ASP A 32 -6.14 -3.51 23.17
N PHE A 33 -5.42 -4.24 22.33
CA PHE A 33 -5.40 -4.03 20.89
C PHE A 33 -5.94 -5.28 20.18
N PRO A 34 -6.78 -5.12 19.15
CA PRO A 34 -7.20 -6.27 18.37
C PRO A 34 -6.00 -6.92 17.69
N ASP A 35 -6.04 -8.23 17.56
CA ASP A 35 -5.05 -8.97 16.79
C ASP A 35 -5.08 -8.49 15.33
N ARG A 36 -3.90 -8.33 14.73
CA ARG A 36 -3.76 -7.99 13.32
C ARG A 36 -3.72 -9.27 12.50
N GLU A 37 -4.63 -9.38 11.54
CA GLU A 37 -4.69 -10.52 10.63
C GLU A 37 -3.47 -10.55 9.69
N TRP A 38 -3.10 -11.75 9.27
CA TRP A 38 -2.08 -11.94 8.25
C TRP A 38 -2.69 -11.70 6.86
N LEU A 39 -2.08 -10.85 6.07
CA LEU A 39 -2.34 -10.74 4.63
C LEU A 39 -1.60 -11.86 3.87
N ILE A 40 -0.40 -12.16 4.30
CA ILE A 40 0.38 -13.33 3.90
C ILE A 40 1.08 -13.84 5.17
N LYS A 41 0.78 -15.06 5.54
CA LYS A 41 1.28 -15.67 6.76
C LYS A 41 2.79 -15.58 6.86
N ASP A 42 3.25 -15.19 8.03
CA ASP A 42 4.67 -15.02 8.40
C ASP A 42 5.46 -14.00 7.54
N LEU A 43 4.81 -13.29 6.63
CA LEU A 43 5.43 -12.28 5.80
C LEU A 43 4.85 -10.88 6.02
N TRP A 44 3.51 -10.71 5.98
CA TRP A 44 2.87 -9.40 5.96
C TRP A 44 1.54 -9.38 6.70
N ARG A 45 1.37 -8.42 7.60
CA ARG A 45 0.13 -8.21 8.37
C ARG A 45 -0.60 -6.95 7.93
N GLU A 46 -1.87 -6.90 8.27
CA GLU A 46 -2.65 -5.67 8.19
C GLU A 46 -1.96 -4.49 8.88
N ARG A 47 -2.16 -3.31 8.34
CA ARG A 47 -1.59 -2.04 8.84
C ARG A 47 -0.06 -1.99 8.84
N GLU A 48 0.60 -2.81 8.04
CA GLU A 48 2.03 -2.73 7.81
C GLU A 48 2.32 -2.23 6.40
N HIS A 49 3.43 -1.52 6.25
CA HIS A 49 3.99 -1.20 4.96
C HIS A 49 5.14 -2.14 4.69
N MET A 50 5.16 -2.69 3.50
CA MET A 50 6.27 -3.50 3.02
C MET A 50 6.97 -2.77 1.86
N MET A 51 8.29 -2.69 1.91
CA MET A 51 9.10 -2.15 0.83
C MET A 51 9.98 -3.25 0.26
N ILE A 52 9.85 -3.47 -1.05
CA ILE A 52 10.69 -4.40 -1.78
C ILE A 52 11.80 -3.59 -2.45
N TYR A 53 13.03 -3.86 -2.06
CA TYR A 53 14.20 -3.16 -2.56
C TYR A 53 15.24 -4.14 -3.12
N SER A 54 15.67 -3.90 -4.35
CA SER A 54 16.78 -4.64 -4.99
C SER A 54 17.25 -3.90 -6.25
N PRO A 55 18.44 -4.20 -6.79
CA PRO A 55 18.85 -3.71 -8.10
C PRO A 55 17.85 -4.04 -9.22
N THR A 56 17.94 -3.30 -10.33
CA THR A 56 17.12 -3.56 -11.52
C THR A 56 17.36 -4.99 -12.05
N GLY A 57 16.31 -5.63 -12.56
CA GLY A 57 16.37 -6.98 -13.12
C GLY A 57 16.31 -8.14 -12.10
N MET A 58 16.24 -7.85 -10.80
CA MET A 58 16.21 -8.89 -9.75
C MET A 58 14.80 -9.44 -9.46
N GLY A 59 13.80 -9.10 -10.25
CA GLY A 59 12.46 -9.69 -10.13
C GLY A 59 11.53 -9.04 -9.11
N LYS A 60 11.76 -7.77 -8.69
CA LYS A 60 10.87 -7.06 -7.76
C LYS A 60 9.41 -7.10 -8.20
N SER A 61 9.16 -6.71 -9.45
CA SER A 61 7.81 -6.69 -10.01
C SER A 61 7.20 -8.09 -10.08
N TRP A 62 7.97 -9.13 -10.39
CA TRP A 62 7.49 -10.51 -10.33
C TRP A 62 7.05 -10.91 -8.93
N PHE A 63 7.83 -10.51 -7.92
CA PHE A 63 7.49 -10.78 -6.53
C PHE A 63 6.24 -9.99 -6.09
N ALA A 64 6.11 -8.73 -6.50
CA ALA A 64 4.93 -7.91 -6.26
C ALA A 64 3.66 -8.53 -6.88
N TRP A 65 3.75 -9.04 -8.10
CA TRP A 65 2.66 -9.76 -8.76
C TRP A 65 2.32 -11.09 -8.07
N SER A 66 3.34 -11.84 -7.61
CA SER A 66 3.10 -13.06 -6.84
C SER A 66 2.36 -12.77 -5.52
N ILE A 67 2.69 -11.67 -4.85
CA ILE A 67 1.95 -11.20 -3.67
C ILE A 67 0.50 -10.85 -4.05
N ALA A 68 0.30 -10.09 -5.13
CA ALA A 68 -1.03 -9.69 -5.57
C ALA A 68 -1.91 -10.91 -5.88
N THR A 69 -1.40 -11.87 -6.66
CA THR A 69 -2.15 -13.08 -7.03
C THR A 69 -2.40 -14.01 -5.84
N ALA A 70 -1.44 -14.15 -4.93
CA ALA A 70 -1.62 -14.93 -3.71
C ALA A 70 -2.73 -14.34 -2.82
N ILE A 71 -2.74 -13.03 -2.59
CA ILE A 71 -3.76 -12.38 -1.76
C ILE A 71 -5.14 -12.43 -2.42
N THR A 72 -5.23 -12.26 -3.74
CA THR A 72 -6.51 -12.19 -4.45
C THR A 72 -7.10 -13.55 -4.80
N GLY A 73 -6.27 -14.57 -4.99
CA GLY A 73 -6.68 -15.90 -5.44
C GLY A 73 -6.36 -17.04 -4.46
N GLY A 74 -5.86 -16.75 -3.26
CA GLY A 74 -5.54 -17.79 -2.28
C GLY A 74 -4.30 -18.62 -2.63
N GLY A 75 -3.41 -18.06 -3.44
CA GLY A 75 -2.22 -18.76 -3.91
C GLY A 75 -1.09 -18.81 -2.89
N VAL A 76 -0.01 -19.50 -3.27
CA VAL A 76 1.19 -19.74 -2.46
C VAL A 76 2.40 -19.09 -3.14
N ILE A 77 3.12 -18.21 -2.44
CA ILE A 77 4.32 -17.59 -3.01
C ILE A 77 5.51 -18.56 -2.92
N LYS A 78 5.60 -19.28 -1.83
CA LYS A 78 6.60 -20.33 -1.62
C LYS A 78 6.00 -21.44 -0.79
N GLU A 79 5.98 -22.64 -1.36
CA GLU A 79 5.40 -23.82 -0.73
C GLU A 79 5.91 -24.01 0.71
N GLY A 80 4.94 -24.15 1.64
CA GLY A 80 5.19 -24.33 3.05
C GLY A 80 5.70 -23.11 3.80
N LEU A 81 5.73 -21.91 3.18
CA LEU A 81 6.22 -20.70 3.84
C LEU A 81 5.20 -19.55 3.80
N TRP A 82 4.81 -19.08 2.62
CA TRP A 82 4.02 -17.86 2.48
C TRP A 82 2.69 -18.18 1.80
N GLU A 83 1.74 -18.55 2.63
CA GLU A 83 0.40 -18.93 2.22
C GLU A 83 -0.59 -17.85 2.62
N ASN A 84 -1.62 -17.66 1.82
CA ASN A 84 -2.72 -16.77 2.13
C ASN A 84 -3.95 -17.57 2.57
N GLU A 85 -4.49 -17.24 3.75
CA GLU A 85 -5.66 -17.91 4.33
C GLU A 85 -6.97 -17.21 3.96
N LYS A 86 -6.92 -15.96 3.50
CA LYS A 86 -8.10 -15.12 3.26
C LYS A 86 -7.94 -14.32 1.97
N LEU A 87 -8.96 -14.37 1.12
CA LEU A 87 -8.98 -13.58 -0.10
C LEU A 87 -9.30 -12.13 0.21
N GLU A 88 -8.50 -11.22 -0.33
CA GLU A 88 -8.69 -9.79 -0.18
C GLU A 88 -8.62 -9.07 -1.53
N LYS A 89 -9.26 -7.92 -1.62
CA LYS A 89 -9.14 -7.06 -2.81
C LYS A 89 -7.81 -6.32 -2.82
N VAL A 90 -7.14 -6.38 -3.96
CA VAL A 90 -5.84 -5.73 -4.21
C VAL A 90 -5.96 -4.74 -5.35
N LEU A 91 -5.35 -3.58 -5.20
CA LEU A 91 -5.10 -2.63 -6.28
C LEU A 91 -3.60 -2.61 -6.60
N LEU A 92 -3.23 -3.01 -7.79
CA LEU A 92 -1.87 -2.90 -8.31
C LEU A 92 -1.78 -1.68 -9.22
N ILE A 93 -0.84 -0.79 -8.95
CA ILE A 93 -0.59 0.42 -9.73
C ILE A 93 0.78 0.27 -10.38
N ASP A 94 0.80 0.18 -11.70
CA ASP A 94 2.02 0.03 -12.50
C ASP A 94 2.31 1.30 -13.30
N GLY A 95 3.53 1.81 -13.14
CA GLY A 95 3.99 3.04 -13.77
C GLY A 95 4.92 2.84 -14.98
N GLU A 96 5.25 1.59 -15.36
CA GLU A 96 6.29 1.34 -16.36
C GLU A 96 5.87 0.41 -17.49
N MET A 97 5.09 -0.63 -17.19
CA MET A 97 4.88 -1.73 -18.11
C MET A 97 3.80 -1.47 -19.15
N ASP A 98 4.00 -2.04 -20.32
CA ASP A 98 2.99 -2.12 -21.36
C ASP A 98 1.84 -3.06 -20.98
N MET A 99 0.63 -2.80 -21.46
CA MET A 99 -0.57 -3.57 -21.13
C MET A 99 -0.45 -5.04 -21.54
N GLU A 100 0.23 -5.33 -22.63
CA GLU A 100 0.49 -6.70 -23.08
C GLU A 100 1.38 -7.45 -22.10
N ASP A 101 2.44 -6.80 -21.63
CA ASP A 101 3.36 -7.36 -20.64
C ASP A 101 2.67 -7.56 -19.27
N LEU A 102 1.80 -6.63 -18.87
CA LEU A 102 1.00 -6.76 -17.66
C LEU A 102 0.06 -7.97 -17.73
N LYS A 103 -0.58 -8.20 -18.88
CA LYS A 103 -1.44 -9.36 -19.09
C LYS A 103 -0.65 -10.66 -19.02
N GLU A 104 0.48 -10.77 -19.71
CA GLU A 104 1.34 -11.95 -19.65
C GLU A 104 1.81 -12.21 -18.22
N ARG A 105 2.23 -11.18 -17.52
CA ARG A 105 2.70 -11.27 -16.14
C ARG A 105 1.60 -11.76 -15.20
N GLN A 106 0.38 -11.27 -15.37
CA GLN A 106 -0.78 -11.75 -14.61
C GLN A 106 -0.99 -13.25 -14.80
N GLU A 107 -1.03 -13.72 -16.05
CA GLU A 107 -1.24 -15.13 -16.37
C GLU A 107 -0.13 -16.02 -15.78
N LEU A 108 1.13 -15.60 -15.92
CA LEU A 108 2.27 -16.33 -15.38
C LEU A 108 2.30 -16.33 -13.85
N SER A 109 1.94 -15.22 -13.22
CA SER A 109 1.90 -15.11 -11.76
C SER A 109 0.79 -15.97 -11.14
N ILE A 110 -0.40 -16.03 -11.77
CA ILE A 110 -1.49 -16.91 -11.35
C ILE A 110 -1.00 -18.38 -11.35
N LYS A 111 -0.36 -18.82 -12.44
CA LYS A 111 0.20 -20.16 -12.55
C LYS A 111 1.30 -20.44 -11.53
N ALA A 112 2.19 -19.46 -11.32
CA ALA A 112 3.34 -19.61 -10.43
C ALA A 112 2.94 -19.68 -8.94
N THR A 113 1.80 -19.10 -8.57
CA THR A 113 1.29 -19.10 -7.20
C THR A 113 0.20 -20.14 -6.97
N ASP A 114 -0.22 -20.87 -8.00
CA ASP A 114 -1.37 -21.81 -7.96
C ASP A 114 -2.64 -21.12 -7.43
N ALA A 115 -2.81 -19.84 -7.75
CA ALA A 115 -3.95 -19.05 -7.33
C ALA A 115 -5.21 -19.41 -8.16
N ASP A 116 -6.39 -19.32 -7.52
CA ASP A 116 -7.65 -19.45 -8.24
C ASP A 116 -7.86 -18.28 -9.20
N GLN A 117 -7.86 -18.56 -10.49
CA GLN A 117 -7.91 -17.56 -11.55
C GLN A 117 -9.18 -16.70 -11.50
N GLU A 118 -10.34 -17.29 -11.20
CA GLU A 118 -11.61 -16.55 -11.14
C GLU A 118 -11.60 -15.57 -9.97
N SER A 119 -11.06 -15.98 -8.83
CA SER A 119 -10.88 -15.12 -7.67
C SER A 119 -9.91 -13.98 -7.95
N VAL A 120 -8.78 -14.23 -8.63
CA VAL A 120 -7.84 -13.19 -9.04
C VAL A 120 -8.55 -12.17 -9.94
N TYR A 121 -9.26 -12.60 -10.96
CA TYR A 121 -9.97 -11.70 -11.89
C TYR A 121 -11.03 -10.84 -11.19
N LYS A 122 -11.63 -11.35 -10.13
CA LYS A 122 -12.63 -10.63 -9.35
C LYS A 122 -12.03 -9.64 -8.36
N ASN A 123 -10.90 -9.98 -7.74
CA ASN A 123 -10.36 -9.27 -6.59
C ASN A 123 -9.12 -8.41 -6.90
N LEU A 124 -8.45 -8.62 -8.05
CA LEU A 124 -7.32 -7.80 -8.48
C LEU A 124 -7.78 -6.70 -9.44
N GLN A 125 -7.52 -5.46 -9.06
CA GLN A 125 -7.69 -4.31 -9.92
C GLN A 125 -6.32 -3.75 -10.30
N ILE A 126 -6.20 -3.23 -11.53
CA ILE A 126 -4.94 -2.74 -12.08
C ILE A 126 -5.13 -1.33 -12.60
N ILE A 127 -4.22 -0.43 -12.20
CA ILE A 127 -4.04 0.87 -12.83
C ILE A 127 -2.71 0.84 -13.56
N SER A 128 -2.75 0.95 -14.88
CA SER A 128 -1.54 1.07 -15.71
C SER A 128 -1.38 2.49 -16.21
N ARG A 129 -0.13 2.98 -16.22
CA ARG A 129 0.19 4.27 -16.81
C ARG A 129 -0.13 4.31 -18.31
N GLN A 130 0.10 3.20 -19.00
CA GLN A 130 -0.11 3.13 -20.46
C GLN A 130 -1.58 3.23 -20.85
N ASP A 131 -2.49 2.71 -20.01
CA ASP A 131 -3.94 2.74 -20.25
C ASP A 131 -4.57 4.11 -19.97
N GLN A 132 -3.81 5.05 -19.42
CA GLN A 132 -4.35 6.37 -19.11
C GLN A 132 -4.47 7.23 -20.39
N MET A 133 -5.55 7.99 -20.49
CA MET A 133 -5.72 8.95 -21.59
C MET A 133 -4.56 9.95 -21.61
N MET A 134 -3.95 10.16 -22.77
CA MET A 134 -2.79 11.04 -22.96
C MET A 134 -2.97 12.45 -22.38
N ASN A 135 -4.20 12.91 -22.20
CA ASN A 135 -4.54 14.27 -21.77
C ASN A 135 -4.78 14.41 -20.25
N LEU A 136 -4.84 13.31 -19.49
CA LEU A 136 -5.23 13.35 -18.09
C LEU A 136 -4.05 13.24 -17.11
N GLY A 137 -2.85 12.94 -17.62
CA GLY A 137 -1.69 12.66 -16.79
C GLY A 137 -1.83 11.33 -16.03
N PHE A 138 -0.81 10.97 -15.29
CA PHE A 138 -0.81 9.78 -14.46
C PHE A 138 -0.81 10.15 -12.98
N LEU A 139 -1.15 9.19 -12.14
CA LEU A 139 -1.17 9.34 -10.69
C LEU A 139 0.19 9.79 -10.17
N ASN A 140 0.21 10.90 -9.43
CA ASN A 140 1.40 11.40 -8.74
C ASN A 140 1.16 11.42 -7.23
N LEU A 141 1.77 10.48 -6.52
CA LEU A 141 1.62 10.34 -5.07
C LEU A 141 2.43 11.37 -4.26
N GLY A 142 3.21 12.24 -4.92
CA GLY A 142 3.74 13.48 -4.35
C GLY A 142 2.66 14.57 -4.21
N ASN A 143 1.52 14.42 -4.88
CA ASN A 143 0.44 15.41 -4.91
C ASN A 143 -0.72 15.00 -4.00
N LYS A 144 -1.17 15.93 -3.14
CA LYS A 144 -2.25 15.69 -2.18
C LYS A 144 -3.62 15.40 -2.81
N GLU A 145 -3.91 15.93 -4.00
CA GLU A 145 -5.16 15.66 -4.70
C GLU A 145 -5.18 14.23 -5.24
N SER A 146 -4.08 13.80 -5.84
CA SER A 146 -3.91 12.40 -6.30
C SER A 146 -3.99 11.43 -5.12
N GLN A 147 -3.33 11.74 -4.02
CA GLN A 147 -3.41 10.93 -2.79
C GLN A 147 -4.85 10.79 -2.29
N LYS A 148 -5.57 11.93 -2.22
CA LYS A 148 -6.97 11.94 -1.77
C LYS A 148 -7.88 11.14 -2.70
N SER A 149 -7.69 11.27 -4.01
CA SER A 149 -8.46 10.53 -5.01
C SER A 149 -8.23 9.02 -4.88
N LEU A 150 -6.97 8.61 -4.72
CA LEU A 150 -6.63 7.21 -4.51
C LEU A 150 -7.21 6.66 -3.22
N ILE A 151 -7.09 7.39 -2.11
CA ILE A 151 -7.66 7.00 -0.82
C ILE A 151 -9.18 6.80 -0.94
N ASN A 152 -9.89 7.76 -1.52
CA ASN A 152 -11.33 7.66 -1.71
C ASN A 152 -11.73 6.45 -2.56
N TYR A 153 -10.94 6.15 -3.61
CA TYR A 153 -11.17 4.98 -4.45
C TYR A 153 -10.99 3.68 -3.64
N VAL A 154 -9.89 3.57 -2.92
CA VAL A 154 -9.57 2.40 -2.08
C VAL A 154 -10.67 2.14 -1.05
N GLU A 155 -11.15 3.20 -0.38
CA GLU A 155 -12.24 3.11 0.60
C GLU A 155 -13.57 2.68 -0.04
N ASN A 156 -13.96 3.31 -1.16
CA ASN A 156 -15.23 3.01 -1.83
C ASN A 156 -15.30 1.59 -2.39
N GLU A 157 -14.18 1.09 -2.92
CA GLU A 157 -14.09 -0.25 -3.48
C GLU A 157 -13.82 -1.34 -2.44
N GLY A 158 -13.50 -0.97 -1.21
CA GLY A 158 -13.13 -1.90 -0.15
C GLY A 158 -11.83 -2.64 -0.43
N ILE A 159 -10.86 -1.93 -1.02
CA ILE A 159 -9.52 -2.48 -1.31
C ILE A 159 -8.73 -2.55 0.00
N ARG A 160 -8.14 -3.70 0.27
CA ARG A 160 -7.36 -3.94 1.50
C ARG A 160 -5.87 -3.77 1.30
N VAL A 161 -5.39 -3.96 0.08
CA VAL A 161 -3.96 -3.90 -0.25
C VAL A 161 -3.75 -3.04 -1.47
N VAL A 162 -2.78 -2.12 -1.40
CA VAL A 162 -2.32 -1.32 -2.54
C VAL A 162 -0.86 -1.65 -2.80
N ILE A 163 -0.57 -2.06 -4.03
CA ILE A 163 0.79 -2.35 -4.50
C ILE A 163 1.20 -1.26 -5.48
N LEU A 164 2.35 -0.64 -5.24
CA LEU A 164 2.90 0.45 -6.04
C LEU A 164 4.17 -0.04 -6.75
N ASP A 165 4.11 -0.25 -8.06
CA ASP A 165 5.21 -0.67 -8.92
C ASP A 165 5.44 0.33 -10.06
N ASN A 166 6.46 1.20 -10.02
CA ASN A 166 7.38 1.36 -8.90
C ASN A 166 7.28 2.79 -8.33
N PHE A 167 7.96 2.99 -7.22
CA PHE A 167 7.97 4.28 -6.51
C PHE A 167 8.42 5.45 -7.39
N SER A 168 9.50 5.29 -8.16
CA SER A 168 10.09 6.37 -8.97
C SER A 168 9.16 6.90 -10.07
N THR A 169 8.24 6.09 -10.56
CA THR A 169 7.27 6.50 -11.58
C THR A 169 5.98 7.09 -11.01
N LEU A 170 5.72 6.84 -9.73
CA LEU A 170 4.51 7.25 -9.03
C LEU A 170 4.68 8.49 -8.16
N VAL A 171 5.92 8.87 -7.90
CA VAL A 171 6.25 10.08 -7.10
C VAL A 171 7.17 10.96 -7.93
N ASP A 172 6.64 12.09 -8.36
CA ASP A 172 7.45 13.10 -9.05
C ASP A 172 8.34 13.81 -8.04
N MET A 173 9.63 13.49 -8.08
CA MET A 173 10.63 14.05 -7.19
C MET A 173 11.63 14.87 -7.97
N PRO A 174 11.62 16.22 -7.83
CA PRO A 174 12.56 17.11 -8.49
C PRO A 174 14.03 16.84 -8.12
N ASP A 175 14.25 16.25 -6.94
CA ASP A 175 15.57 15.87 -6.44
C ASP A 175 15.44 14.56 -5.62
N GLU A 176 15.83 13.44 -6.23
CA GLU A 176 15.78 12.11 -5.61
C GLU A 176 16.60 11.98 -4.32
N ASN A 177 17.58 12.86 -4.13
CA ASN A 177 18.44 12.87 -2.94
C ASN A 177 17.91 13.77 -1.81
N SER A 178 16.81 14.48 -2.03
CA SER A 178 16.24 15.37 -1.03
C SER A 178 15.22 14.63 -0.13
N ALA A 179 15.56 14.47 1.14
CA ALA A 179 14.66 13.91 2.14
C ALA A 179 13.32 14.66 2.25
N SER A 180 13.30 15.96 1.91
CA SER A 180 12.09 16.78 1.93
C SER A 180 11.06 16.38 0.86
N CYS A 181 11.49 15.79 -0.26
CA CYS A 181 10.62 15.30 -1.31
C CYS A 181 9.86 14.05 -0.91
N MET A 182 10.39 13.26 0.04
CA MET A 182 9.76 12.05 0.56
C MET A 182 8.64 12.33 1.56
N GLN A 183 8.63 13.50 2.20
CA GLN A 183 7.68 13.80 3.27
C GLN A 183 6.20 13.67 2.84
N PRO A 184 5.76 14.20 1.68
CA PRO A 184 4.37 14.04 1.24
C PRO A 184 3.96 12.58 1.05
N PHE A 185 4.88 11.75 0.56
CA PHE A 185 4.63 10.31 0.39
C PHE A 185 4.59 9.56 1.73
N GLN A 186 5.49 9.89 2.65
CA GLN A 186 5.45 9.33 4.01
C GLN A 186 4.14 9.69 4.73
N ASP A 187 3.70 10.95 4.61
CA ASP A 187 2.42 11.39 5.15
C ASP A 187 1.25 10.61 4.52
N PHE A 188 1.30 10.34 3.21
CA PHE A 188 0.32 9.51 2.52
C PHE A 188 0.28 8.08 3.08
N LEU A 189 1.43 7.42 3.24
CA LEU A 189 1.49 6.08 3.82
C LEU A 189 0.91 6.04 5.24
N LEU A 190 1.24 7.03 6.07
CA LEU A 190 0.70 7.13 7.42
C LEU A 190 -0.82 7.33 7.41
N ASN A 191 -1.34 8.14 6.48
CA ASN A 191 -2.77 8.35 6.32
C ASN A 191 -3.51 7.07 5.87
N MET A 192 -2.91 6.29 4.97
CA MET A 192 -3.46 4.99 4.55
C MET A 192 -3.58 4.02 5.73
N LYS A 193 -2.58 4.01 6.62
CA LYS A 193 -2.55 3.14 7.80
C LYS A 193 -3.60 3.47 8.87
N GLN A 194 -4.05 4.73 8.95
CA GLN A 194 -4.92 5.22 10.03
C GLN A 194 -6.42 5.09 9.71
N ARG A 195 -6.78 4.64 8.51
CA ARG A 195 -8.15 4.67 7.98
C ARG A 195 -8.88 3.33 8.05
N GLU A 196 -8.77 2.66 9.17
CA GLU A 196 -9.60 1.50 9.51
C GLU A 196 -10.55 1.78 10.65
#